data_60d1a377c04395c1fd742b782320bba7
#
_entry.id   60d1a377c04395c1fd742b782320bba7
#
_cell.length_a   1.000
_cell.length_b   1.000
_cell.length_c   1.000
_cell.angle_alpha   90.00
_cell.angle_beta   90.00
_cell.angle_gamma   90.00
#
_symmetry.space_group_name_H-M   'P 1'
#
loop_
_entity.id
_entity.type
_entity.pdbx_description
1 polymer ?
#
loop_
_entity_poly.entity_id
_entity_poly.type
_entity_poly.pdbx_seq_one_letter_code
_entity_poly.pdbx_strand_id
1 'polypeptide(L)'
;MASPKEILVVNGREVAVSNPGKIYFPQAGYTKLDLVRYFLAVADGAVLGVRGRPMALKRFVDGAESEPFFQKRAPDNRPPWMRIATLTFPSGRTADEIVVDDAAGLAWVANLGCLDLNPHPVRAEDLDHPDELRVDLDPVPGVPWSQIRDVAMVVRESLASVGLVGWPKTSGSRGIHINVRIEPRWTYPEVRRAALALARDVERRAPTLATSKWWKEERHGVFLDYNQNAKDRTVASAYSVRPLPDARVSFPLRWDEVPLAVAEDFTLATVPAIYASRGDAGAGIDAAVGSLDALLEVSARDEAAGLGDAPWPPNYAKQDGEPPRVQPSRARRPAAEYEPGMGVDGGPPPDVAAERAAAVAAGDPNAGLPPMPGLPEGWQGTRPTPTGRRRSSIPVIEIARAASKREVQTGFERWCLRHPEAAAHLEPADVLTDAMRGRSSAWYRLRVNLMHVPESLRPTQEELDPDYDPWAAITPEERAAWEAAQAALGGRRPAPRSRPDD
;
A
#
# COMPACT_ATOMS: atom_id res chain seq x y z
N MET A 1 -10.12 -12.84 -38.70
CA MET A 1 -9.58 -11.58 -39.24
C MET A 1 -8.51 -11.08 -38.25
N ALA A 2 -7.36 -10.58 -38.73
CA ALA A 2 -6.36 -9.99 -37.87
C ALA A 2 -6.95 -8.73 -37.19
N SER A 3 -6.65 -8.54 -35.90
CA SER A 3 -7.06 -7.34 -35.18
C SER A 3 -6.50 -6.08 -35.86
N PRO A 4 -7.28 -4.98 -35.98
CA PRO A 4 -6.80 -3.73 -36.55
C PRO A 4 -5.59 -3.23 -35.77
N LYS A 5 -4.59 -2.70 -36.50
CA LYS A 5 -3.36 -2.13 -35.93
C LYS A 5 -3.08 -0.77 -36.53
N GLU A 6 -2.58 0.16 -35.72
CA GLU A 6 -2.00 1.42 -36.17
C GLU A 6 -0.50 1.41 -35.82
N ILE A 7 0.33 1.73 -36.81
CA ILE A 7 1.79 1.78 -36.62
C ILE A 7 2.18 3.24 -36.36
N LEU A 8 2.78 3.49 -35.23
CA LEU A 8 3.36 4.77 -34.86
C LEU A 8 4.90 4.67 -34.93
N VAL A 9 5.53 5.67 -35.55
CA VAL A 9 6.99 5.80 -35.53
C VAL A 9 7.39 6.72 -34.40
N VAL A 10 8.03 6.18 -33.38
CA VAL A 10 8.43 6.91 -32.16
C VAL A 10 9.93 6.70 -31.94
N ASN A 11 10.71 7.79 -31.90
CA ASN A 11 12.18 7.73 -31.76
C ASN A 11 12.86 6.77 -32.76
N GLY A 12 12.37 6.75 -34.02
CA GLY A 12 12.89 5.86 -35.05
C GLY A 12 12.50 4.38 -34.92
N ARG A 13 11.59 4.03 -34.00
CA ARG A 13 11.09 2.67 -33.79
C ARG A 13 9.61 2.58 -34.15
N GLU A 14 9.22 1.47 -34.75
CA GLU A 14 7.83 1.16 -35.01
C GLU A 14 7.16 0.57 -33.74
N VAL A 15 6.08 1.21 -33.31
CA VAL A 15 5.22 0.75 -32.20
C VAL A 15 3.85 0.44 -32.78
N ALA A 16 3.48 -0.84 -32.79
CA ALA A 16 2.18 -1.30 -33.29
C ALA A 16 1.10 -1.20 -32.19
N VAL A 17 0.19 -0.27 -32.32
CA VAL A 17 -0.99 -0.13 -31.45
C VAL A 17 -2.07 -1.09 -31.92
N SER A 18 -2.32 -2.14 -31.16
CA SER A 18 -3.37 -3.14 -31.46
C SER A 18 -4.74 -2.62 -30.99
N ASN A 19 -5.79 -2.87 -31.79
CA ASN A 19 -7.15 -2.44 -31.50
C ASN A 19 -7.23 -0.94 -31.12
N PRO A 20 -6.72 -0.02 -31.96
CA PRO A 20 -6.60 1.41 -31.63
C PRO A 20 -7.93 2.05 -31.24
N GLY A 21 -9.03 1.65 -31.88
CA GLY A 21 -10.39 2.15 -31.60
C GLY A 21 -11.09 1.49 -30.40
N LYS A 22 -10.42 0.61 -29.63
CA LYS A 22 -11.04 0.04 -28.41
C LYS A 22 -11.29 1.16 -27.40
N ILE A 23 -12.55 1.29 -26.94
CA ILE A 23 -12.91 2.27 -25.92
C ILE A 23 -12.27 1.87 -24.59
N TYR A 24 -11.49 2.77 -24.02
CA TYR A 24 -10.83 2.59 -22.72
C TYR A 24 -11.53 3.35 -21.60
N PHE A 25 -12.13 4.50 -21.90
CA PHE A 25 -12.89 5.31 -20.94
C PHE A 25 -14.28 5.57 -21.52
N PRO A 26 -15.26 4.69 -21.26
CA PRO A 26 -16.58 4.77 -21.88
C PRO A 26 -17.31 6.09 -21.64
N GLN A 27 -17.21 6.66 -20.43
CA GLN A 27 -17.88 7.92 -20.08
C GLN A 27 -17.22 9.13 -20.75
N ALA A 28 -15.89 9.15 -20.84
CA ALA A 28 -15.13 10.22 -21.48
C ALA A 28 -14.97 10.02 -23.00
N GLY A 29 -15.29 8.84 -23.53
CA GLY A 29 -15.21 8.50 -24.96
C GLY A 29 -13.80 8.25 -25.49
N TYR A 30 -12.78 8.12 -24.62
CA TYR A 30 -11.40 7.92 -25.07
C TYR A 30 -11.11 6.47 -25.46
N THR A 31 -10.39 6.35 -26.58
CA THR A 31 -9.92 5.08 -27.11
C THR A 31 -8.52 4.71 -26.57
N LYS A 32 -8.11 3.50 -26.87
CA LYS A 32 -6.73 3.06 -26.61
C LYS A 32 -5.68 3.92 -27.36
N LEU A 33 -5.99 4.33 -28.58
CA LEU A 33 -5.11 5.20 -29.34
C LEU A 33 -4.98 6.58 -28.70
N ASP A 34 -6.07 7.13 -28.16
CA ASP A 34 -6.05 8.41 -27.44
C ASP A 34 -5.15 8.34 -26.21
N LEU A 35 -5.18 7.22 -25.46
CA LEU A 35 -4.26 6.98 -24.35
C LEU A 35 -2.80 6.96 -24.81
N VAL A 36 -2.48 6.25 -25.91
CA VAL A 36 -1.10 6.21 -26.43
C VAL A 36 -0.65 7.59 -26.89
N ARG A 37 -1.51 8.33 -27.61
CA ARG A 37 -1.22 9.69 -28.07
C ARG A 37 -1.04 10.66 -26.92
N TYR A 38 -1.83 10.52 -25.85
CA TYR A 38 -1.68 11.28 -24.62
C TYR A 38 -0.26 11.09 -24.04
N PHE A 39 0.17 9.83 -23.83
CA PHE A 39 1.51 9.58 -23.30
C PHE A 39 2.63 10.12 -24.20
N LEU A 40 2.44 10.09 -25.51
CA LEU A 40 3.40 10.70 -26.46
C LEU A 40 3.43 12.23 -26.34
N ALA A 41 2.29 12.86 -26.10
CA ALA A 41 2.22 14.33 -25.93
C ALA A 41 2.92 14.83 -24.65
N VAL A 42 3.05 13.99 -23.62
CA VAL A 42 3.72 14.31 -22.35
C VAL A 42 4.98 13.47 -22.11
N ALA A 43 5.54 12.91 -23.19
CA ALA A 43 6.54 11.84 -23.10
C ALA A 43 7.76 12.21 -22.26
N ASP A 44 8.34 13.40 -22.43
CA ASP A 44 9.55 13.77 -21.70
C ASP A 44 9.34 13.81 -20.20
N GLY A 45 8.21 14.36 -19.74
CA GLY A 45 7.85 14.39 -18.32
C GLY A 45 7.48 13.00 -17.78
N ALA A 46 6.70 12.22 -18.55
CA ALA A 46 6.32 10.87 -18.14
C ALA A 46 7.52 9.92 -18.07
N VAL A 47 8.43 10.00 -19.04
CA VAL A 47 9.67 9.22 -19.08
C VAL A 47 10.59 9.61 -17.93
N LEU A 48 10.69 10.90 -17.57
CA LEU A 48 11.52 11.34 -16.43
C LEU A 48 11.20 10.57 -15.15
N GLY A 49 9.93 10.32 -14.88
CA GLY A 49 9.48 9.59 -13.68
C GLY A 49 9.76 8.09 -13.70
N VAL A 50 9.98 7.47 -14.87
CA VAL A 50 10.14 6.01 -15.03
C VAL A 50 11.46 5.58 -15.64
N ARG A 51 12.24 6.50 -16.22
CA ARG A 51 13.50 6.18 -16.93
C ARG A 51 14.43 5.35 -16.05
N GLY A 52 14.90 4.24 -16.60
CA GLY A 52 15.85 3.36 -15.93
C GLY A 52 15.26 2.60 -14.74
N ARG A 53 13.94 2.66 -14.50
CA ARG A 53 13.30 1.99 -13.35
C ARG A 53 12.59 0.73 -13.78
N PRO A 54 12.77 -0.40 -13.08
CA PRO A 54 11.90 -1.55 -13.22
C PRO A 54 10.47 -1.16 -12.88
N MET A 55 9.52 -1.70 -13.63
CA MET A 55 8.12 -1.31 -13.50
C MET A 55 7.18 -2.50 -13.53
N ALA A 56 6.34 -2.64 -12.51
CA ALA A 56 5.24 -3.59 -12.50
C ALA A 56 4.13 -3.10 -13.45
N LEU A 57 3.77 -3.90 -14.46
CA LEU A 57 2.72 -3.58 -15.41
C LEU A 57 1.35 -3.85 -14.78
N LYS A 58 0.59 -2.80 -14.51
CA LYS A 58 -0.81 -2.90 -14.13
C LYS A 58 -1.65 -2.69 -15.37
N ARG A 59 -2.22 -3.79 -15.90
CA ARG A 59 -2.86 -3.81 -17.21
C ARG A 59 -4.37 -3.85 -17.11
N PHE A 60 -5.02 -2.92 -17.78
CA PHE A 60 -6.46 -2.81 -17.95
C PHE A 60 -6.82 -3.27 -19.36
N VAL A 61 -6.80 -4.59 -19.61
CA VAL A 61 -6.95 -5.14 -20.95
C VAL A 61 -8.31 -4.80 -21.55
N ASP A 62 -9.37 -4.73 -20.73
CA ASP A 62 -10.73 -4.50 -21.14
C ASP A 62 -11.23 -3.06 -20.91
N GLY A 63 -10.32 -2.14 -20.66
CA GLY A 63 -10.62 -0.71 -20.42
C GLY A 63 -10.52 -0.33 -18.95
N ALA A 64 -10.62 0.96 -18.66
CA ALA A 64 -10.37 1.54 -17.33
C ALA A 64 -11.34 1.05 -16.25
N GLU A 65 -12.57 0.69 -16.62
CA GLU A 65 -13.60 0.20 -15.68
C GLU A 65 -13.46 -1.30 -15.36
N SER A 66 -12.57 -2.01 -16.09
CA SER A 66 -12.32 -3.43 -15.85
C SER A 66 -11.36 -3.65 -14.68
N GLU A 67 -11.43 -4.83 -14.08
CA GLU A 67 -10.44 -5.24 -13.08
C GLU A 67 -9.05 -5.40 -13.71
N PRO A 68 -8.03 -4.68 -13.22
CA PRO A 68 -6.68 -4.82 -13.75
C PRO A 68 -5.99 -6.07 -13.23
N PHE A 69 -5.06 -6.59 -14.01
CA PHE A 69 -4.11 -7.58 -13.48
C PHE A 69 -2.68 -7.04 -13.44
N PHE A 70 -1.95 -7.45 -12.41
CA PHE A 70 -0.54 -7.08 -12.27
C PHE A 70 0.34 -8.13 -12.95
N GLN A 71 1.05 -7.71 -14.00
CA GLN A 71 2.06 -8.49 -14.67
C GLN A 71 3.45 -8.02 -14.23
N LYS A 72 4.08 -8.78 -13.34
CA LYS A 72 5.45 -8.52 -12.86
C LYS A 72 6.52 -9.02 -13.82
N ARG A 73 6.21 -10.07 -14.62
CA ARG A 73 7.16 -10.63 -15.58
C ARG A 73 7.00 -9.94 -16.93
N ALA A 74 8.12 -9.51 -17.50
CA ALA A 74 8.17 -8.98 -18.85
C ALA A 74 7.51 -9.96 -19.84
N PRO A 75 6.65 -9.50 -20.76
CA PRO A 75 6.07 -10.35 -21.79
C PRO A 75 7.15 -10.95 -22.71
N ASP A 76 7.01 -12.22 -23.09
CA ASP A 76 7.96 -12.90 -24.00
C ASP A 76 8.01 -12.24 -25.37
N ASN A 77 6.89 -11.66 -25.83
CA ASN A 77 6.75 -10.97 -27.12
C ASN A 77 7.14 -9.49 -27.06
N ARG A 78 7.90 -9.06 -26.04
CA ARG A 78 8.41 -7.69 -25.98
C ARG A 78 9.36 -7.38 -27.13
N PRO A 79 9.41 -6.14 -27.61
CA PRO A 79 10.40 -5.74 -28.61
C PRO A 79 11.83 -5.98 -28.11
N PRO A 80 12.78 -6.37 -28.98
CA PRO A 80 14.16 -6.64 -28.56
C PRO A 80 14.87 -5.43 -27.92
N TRP A 81 14.43 -4.22 -28.23
CA TRP A 81 14.97 -2.99 -27.69
C TRP A 81 14.39 -2.62 -26.32
N MET A 82 13.38 -3.35 -25.81
CA MET A 82 12.82 -3.13 -24.49
C MET A 82 13.72 -3.76 -23.43
N ARG A 83 14.33 -2.94 -22.61
CA ARG A 83 15.19 -3.35 -21.49
C ARG A 83 14.40 -4.03 -20.39
N ILE A 84 15.04 -4.93 -19.67
CA ILE A 84 14.52 -5.60 -18.47
C ILE A 84 15.52 -5.49 -17.32
N ALA A 85 15.02 -5.65 -16.09
CA ALA A 85 15.84 -5.82 -14.89
C ALA A 85 15.27 -6.97 -14.05
N THR A 86 16.15 -7.81 -13.50
CA THR A 86 15.77 -8.95 -12.66
C THR A 86 15.71 -8.55 -11.21
N LEU A 87 14.49 -8.44 -10.66
CA LEU A 87 14.27 -8.13 -9.25
C LEU A 87 14.18 -9.37 -8.40
N THR A 88 14.76 -9.32 -7.20
CA THR A 88 14.57 -10.33 -6.16
C THR A 88 13.63 -9.78 -5.09
N PHE A 89 12.51 -10.47 -4.90
CA PHE A 89 11.48 -10.08 -3.93
C PHE A 89 11.79 -10.62 -2.51
N PRO A 90 11.21 -10.03 -1.44
CA PRO A 90 11.39 -10.51 -0.07
C PRO A 90 11.00 -11.99 0.14
N SER A 91 10.21 -12.55 -0.77
CA SER A 91 9.87 -13.98 -0.78
C SER A 91 10.96 -14.89 -1.34
N GLY A 92 12.11 -14.35 -1.78
CA GLY A 92 13.18 -15.05 -2.47
C GLY A 92 12.90 -15.39 -3.96
N ARG A 93 11.73 -15.00 -4.48
CA ARG A 93 11.40 -15.18 -5.91
C ARG A 93 11.99 -14.05 -6.73
N THR A 94 12.30 -14.34 -7.99
CA THR A 94 12.78 -13.35 -8.97
C THR A 94 11.75 -13.12 -10.07
N ALA A 95 11.77 -11.94 -10.68
CA ALA A 95 11.07 -11.64 -11.91
C ALA A 95 11.85 -10.62 -12.74
N ASP A 96 11.86 -10.81 -14.05
CA ASP A 96 12.36 -9.83 -15.02
C ASP A 96 11.25 -8.81 -15.25
N GLU A 97 11.46 -7.57 -14.81
CA GLU A 97 10.50 -6.49 -15.00
C GLU A 97 10.95 -5.56 -16.14
N ILE A 98 9.97 -4.93 -16.81
CA ILE A 98 10.20 -3.98 -17.89
C ILE A 98 10.85 -2.71 -17.33
N VAL A 99 11.82 -2.18 -18.10
CA VAL A 99 12.43 -0.86 -17.87
C VAL A 99 12.10 0.03 -19.05
N VAL A 100 11.42 1.15 -18.80
CA VAL A 100 11.05 2.15 -19.81
C VAL A 100 12.11 3.25 -19.81
N ASP A 101 12.75 3.48 -20.95
CA ASP A 101 13.84 4.46 -21.07
C ASP A 101 13.48 5.65 -22.00
N ASP A 102 12.45 5.49 -22.85
CA ASP A 102 12.09 6.49 -23.85
C ASP A 102 10.60 6.48 -24.22
N ALA A 103 10.20 7.40 -25.09
CA ALA A 103 8.82 7.53 -25.56
C ALA A 103 8.30 6.28 -26.31
N ALA A 104 9.17 5.54 -27.00
CA ALA A 104 8.75 4.31 -27.70
C ALA A 104 8.38 3.21 -26.68
N GLY A 105 9.18 3.05 -25.62
CA GLY A 105 8.87 2.19 -24.50
C GLY A 105 7.58 2.57 -23.80
N LEU A 106 7.36 3.86 -23.59
CA LEU A 106 6.14 4.40 -22.99
C LEU A 106 4.90 4.10 -23.85
N ALA A 107 4.97 4.34 -25.16
CA ALA A 107 3.88 4.00 -26.09
C ALA A 107 3.60 2.50 -26.12
N TRP A 108 4.63 1.68 -26.03
CA TRP A 108 4.47 0.22 -26.01
C TRP A 108 3.75 -0.27 -24.73
N VAL A 109 4.11 0.22 -23.54
CA VAL A 109 3.42 -0.18 -22.29
C VAL A 109 1.99 0.36 -22.26
N ALA A 110 1.73 1.56 -22.80
CA ALA A 110 0.38 2.08 -22.95
C ALA A 110 -0.47 1.18 -23.89
N ASN A 111 0.11 0.71 -25.01
CA ASN A 111 -0.55 -0.27 -25.88
C ASN A 111 -0.89 -1.59 -25.17
N LEU A 112 -0.12 -2.02 -24.18
CA LEU A 112 -0.45 -3.17 -23.34
C LEU A 112 -1.64 -2.93 -22.39
N GLY A 113 -2.13 -1.70 -22.31
CA GLY A 113 -3.23 -1.29 -21.44
C GLY A 113 -2.77 -0.82 -20.07
N CYS A 114 -1.53 -0.37 -19.92
CA CYS A 114 -1.08 0.30 -18.72
C CYS A 114 -1.57 1.75 -18.73
N LEU A 115 -2.52 2.05 -17.83
CA LEU A 115 -3.02 3.42 -17.62
C LEU A 115 -2.11 4.17 -16.67
N ASP A 116 -1.74 3.55 -15.59
CA ASP A 116 -0.84 4.08 -14.58
C ASP A 116 0.55 3.39 -14.68
N LEU A 117 1.58 4.18 -14.56
CA LEU A 117 2.98 3.76 -14.60
C LEU A 117 3.44 3.51 -13.16
N ASN A 118 3.83 2.29 -12.84
CA ASN A 118 4.13 1.87 -11.47
C ASN A 118 5.60 1.45 -11.30
N PRO A 119 6.58 2.39 -11.35
CA PRO A 119 7.98 2.09 -11.19
C PRO A 119 8.36 1.80 -9.74
N HIS A 120 9.41 1.00 -9.55
CA HIS A 120 10.11 0.87 -8.28
C HIS A 120 10.94 2.15 -7.98
N PRO A 121 11.25 2.44 -6.70
CA PRO A 121 12.06 3.61 -6.32
C PRO A 121 13.56 3.41 -6.53
N VAL A 122 13.95 2.53 -7.42
CA VAL A 122 15.33 2.16 -7.74
C VAL A 122 15.59 2.23 -9.24
N ARG A 123 16.86 2.36 -9.62
CA ARG A 123 17.30 2.21 -11.02
C ARG A 123 17.71 0.76 -11.29
N ALA A 124 17.65 0.35 -12.56
CA ALA A 124 18.02 -1.01 -12.99
C ALA A 124 19.49 -1.35 -12.73
N GLU A 125 20.34 -0.34 -12.59
CA GLU A 125 21.75 -0.44 -12.30
C GLU A 125 22.04 -0.74 -10.82
N ASP A 126 21.12 -0.36 -9.92
CA ASP A 126 21.19 -0.63 -8.49
C ASP A 126 19.78 -0.88 -7.93
N LEU A 127 19.47 -2.15 -7.68
CA LEU A 127 18.14 -2.57 -7.26
C LEU A 127 17.92 -2.64 -5.74
N ASP A 128 18.96 -2.37 -4.97
CA ASP A 128 18.94 -2.48 -3.52
C ASP A 128 19.01 -1.12 -2.80
N HIS A 129 19.43 -0.06 -3.51
CA HIS A 129 19.52 1.29 -2.96
C HIS A 129 18.55 2.24 -3.69
N PRO A 130 17.42 2.59 -3.06
CA PRO A 130 16.49 3.58 -3.64
C PRO A 130 17.17 4.95 -3.87
N ASP A 131 16.89 5.55 -5.04
CA ASP A 131 17.24 6.93 -5.37
C ASP A 131 16.07 7.90 -5.18
N GLU A 132 14.96 7.40 -4.59
CA GLU A 132 13.74 8.17 -4.41
C GLU A 132 13.07 7.85 -3.07
N LEU A 133 12.87 8.89 -2.24
CA LEU A 133 11.99 8.86 -1.08
C LEU A 133 10.59 9.30 -1.56
N ARG A 134 9.55 8.55 -1.20
CA ARG A 134 8.15 8.77 -1.58
C ARG A 134 7.32 9.17 -0.37
N VAL A 135 6.70 10.35 -0.45
CA VAL A 135 5.72 10.80 0.52
C VAL A 135 4.34 10.66 -0.11
N ASP A 136 3.52 9.76 0.42
CA ASP A 136 2.18 9.47 -0.05
C ASP A 136 1.17 10.00 0.98
N LEU A 137 0.41 11.03 0.59
CA LEU A 137 -0.64 11.66 1.39
C LEU A 137 -1.98 11.00 1.08
N ASP A 138 -2.38 10.04 1.93
CA ASP A 138 -3.62 9.25 1.78
C ASP A 138 -4.68 9.73 2.78
N PRO A 139 -5.68 10.54 2.35
CA PRO A 139 -6.70 11.05 3.23
C PRO A 139 -7.64 9.94 3.72
N VAL A 140 -8.01 9.97 5.00
CA VAL A 140 -9.12 9.12 5.46
C VAL A 140 -10.43 9.59 4.81
N PRO A 141 -11.44 8.72 4.67
CA PRO A 141 -12.73 9.12 4.09
C PRO A 141 -13.31 10.35 4.80
N GLY A 142 -13.82 11.31 4.02
CA GLY A 142 -14.40 12.54 4.53
C GLY A 142 -13.45 13.73 4.66
N VAL A 143 -12.16 13.54 4.55
CA VAL A 143 -11.18 14.63 4.55
C VAL A 143 -11.30 15.48 3.28
N PRO A 144 -11.49 16.81 3.40
CA PRO A 144 -11.62 17.68 2.25
C PRO A 144 -10.27 17.87 1.54
N TRP A 145 -10.33 18.12 0.23
CA TRP A 145 -9.14 18.33 -0.60
C TRP A 145 -8.24 19.49 -0.12
N SER A 146 -8.84 20.56 0.44
CA SER A 146 -8.09 21.67 1.05
C SER A 146 -7.13 21.20 2.14
N GLN A 147 -7.58 20.32 3.02
CA GLN A 147 -6.75 19.80 4.11
C GLN A 147 -5.55 18.99 3.57
N ILE A 148 -5.72 18.26 2.45
CA ILE A 148 -4.61 17.51 1.82
C ILE A 148 -3.54 18.48 1.30
N ARG A 149 -3.97 19.59 0.69
CA ARG A 149 -3.08 20.67 0.24
C ARG A 149 -2.34 21.32 1.40
N ASP A 150 -3.04 21.58 2.51
CA ASP A 150 -2.44 22.15 3.73
C ASP A 150 -1.35 21.22 4.29
N VAL A 151 -1.64 19.92 4.39
CA VAL A 151 -0.65 18.92 4.83
C VAL A 151 0.52 18.82 3.85
N ALA A 152 0.31 18.94 2.53
CA ALA A 152 1.38 18.98 1.55
C ALA A 152 2.34 20.17 1.78
N MET A 153 1.80 21.35 2.17
CA MET A 153 2.63 22.50 2.52
C MET A 153 3.44 22.27 3.79
N VAL A 154 2.87 21.60 4.80
CA VAL A 154 3.62 21.18 6.01
C VAL A 154 4.73 20.20 5.65
N VAL A 155 4.49 19.25 4.75
CA VAL A 155 5.54 18.35 4.24
C VAL A 155 6.67 19.12 3.56
N ARG A 156 6.33 20.14 2.74
CA ARG A 156 7.34 21.02 2.13
C ARG A 156 8.26 21.65 3.18
N GLU A 157 7.68 22.23 4.22
CA GLU A 157 8.44 22.85 5.31
C GLU A 157 9.30 21.83 6.07
N SER A 158 8.74 20.65 6.37
CA SER A 158 9.45 19.57 7.03
C SER A 158 10.66 19.09 6.19
N LEU A 159 10.48 18.87 4.89
CA LEU A 159 11.57 18.51 3.97
C LEU A 159 12.63 19.60 3.90
N ALA A 160 12.23 20.87 3.75
CA ALA A 160 13.15 22.01 3.72
C ALA A 160 13.98 22.12 5.00
N SER A 161 13.40 21.82 6.18
CA SER A 161 14.10 21.88 7.46
C SER A 161 15.23 20.87 7.60
N VAL A 162 15.25 19.82 6.76
CA VAL A 162 16.29 18.78 6.70
C VAL A 162 17.09 18.83 5.38
N GLY A 163 16.97 19.91 4.62
CA GLY A 163 17.74 20.13 3.38
C GLY A 163 17.28 19.32 2.17
N LEU A 164 16.05 18.77 2.19
CA LEU A 164 15.49 17.98 1.11
C LEU A 164 14.53 18.82 0.24
N VAL A 165 14.52 18.52 -1.07
CA VAL A 165 13.64 19.16 -2.04
C VAL A 165 12.54 18.19 -2.45
N GLY A 166 11.29 18.55 -2.15
CA GLY A 166 10.11 17.76 -2.54
C GLY A 166 9.54 18.22 -3.90
N TRP A 167 9.02 17.27 -4.67
CA TRP A 167 8.39 17.47 -5.97
C TRP A 167 6.95 16.97 -5.93
N PRO A 168 5.97 17.89 -5.70
CA PRO A 168 4.58 17.52 -5.51
C PRO A 168 3.89 17.17 -6.84
N LYS A 169 2.94 16.24 -6.77
CA LYS A 169 2.01 15.95 -7.84
C LYS A 169 0.67 15.47 -7.27
N THR A 170 -0.42 15.68 -7.99
CA THR A 170 -1.67 15.00 -7.64
C THR A 170 -1.49 13.49 -7.77
N SER A 171 -2.16 12.69 -6.95
CA SER A 171 -2.17 11.23 -7.15
C SER A 171 -3.00 10.82 -8.38
N GLY A 172 -3.74 11.77 -8.96
CA GLY A 172 -4.79 11.51 -9.95
C GLY A 172 -6.00 10.77 -9.34
N SER A 173 -6.07 10.70 -8.02
CA SER A 173 -7.20 10.14 -7.26
C SER A 173 -7.55 11.09 -6.12
N ARG A 174 -7.37 10.71 -4.85
CA ARG A 174 -7.80 11.50 -3.69
C ARG A 174 -6.67 12.21 -2.95
N GLY A 175 -5.42 11.94 -3.27
CA GLY A 175 -4.26 12.39 -2.52
C GLY A 175 -3.26 13.20 -3.33
N ILE A 176 -2.18 13.55 -2.66
CA ILE A 176 -0.99 14.18 -3.24
C ILE A 176 0.22 13.29 -2.94
N HIS A 177 1.09 13.08 -3.92
CA HIS A 177 2.38 12.45 -3.72
C HIS A 177 3.48 13.52 -3.81
N ILE A 178 4.52 13.37 -3.01
CA ILE A 178 5.69 14.23 -3.07
C ILE A 178 6.90 13.32 -3.22
N ASN A 179 7.57 13.41 -4.38
CA ASN A 179 8.76 12.63 -4.65
C ASN A 179 9.99 13.45 -4.24
N VAL A 180 10.99 12.79 -3.66
CA VAL A 180 12.25 13.40 -3.24
C VAL A 180 13.38 12.58 -3.81
N ARG A 181 14.28 13.20 -4.57
CA ARG A 181 15.49 12.52 -5.05
C ARG A 181 16.51 12.44 -3.93
N ILE A 182 17.06 11.25 -3.74
CA ILE A 182 18.05 10.96 -2.68
C ILE A 182 19.28 10.27 -3.27
N GLU A 183 20.41 10.40 -2.59
CA GLU A 183 21.60 9.61 -2.93
C GLU A 183 21.29 8.10 -2.84
N PRO A 184 21.65 7.27 -3.83
CA PRO A 184 21.37 5.84 -3.81
C PRO A 184 22.38 5.06 -2.95
N ARG A 185 22.41 5.31 -1.67
CA ARG A 185 23.33 4.67 -0.71
C ARG A 185 22.66 4.04 0.51
N TRP A 186 21.37 4.30 0.73
CA TRP A 186 20.59 3.72 1.80
C TRP A 186 19.74 2.55 1.30
N THR A 187 19.64 1.53 2.13
CA THR A 187 18.78 0.38 1.91
C THR A 187 17.29 0.74 2.05
N TYR A 188 16.41 -0.10 1.52
CA TYR A 188 14.96 0.08 1.70
C TYR A 188 14.51 0.23 3.18
N PRO A 189 15.04 -0.56 4.15
CA PRO A 189 14.71 -0.33 5.55
C PRO A 189 15.10 1.06 6.07
N GLU A 190 16.24 1.58 5.66
CA GLU A 190 16.69 2.91 6.04
C GLU A 190 15.85 4.02 5.43
N VAL A 191 15.53 3.93 4.13
CA VAL A 191 14.64 4.88 3.45
C VAL A 191 13.24 4.87 4.09
N ARG A 192 12.71 3.68 4.43
CA ARG A 192 11.43 3.57 5.15
C ARG A 192 11.48 4.18 6.55
N ARG A 193 12.57 4.00 7.29
CA ARG A 193 12.76 4.65 8.60
C ARG A 193 12.80 6.17 8.47
N ALA A 194 13.51 6.70 7.48
CA ALA A 194 13.52 8.13 7.18
C ALA A 194 12.12 8.64 6.84
N ALA A 195 11.35 7.89 6.03
CA ALA A 195 9.97 8.21 5.70
C ALA A 195 9.05 8.24 6.93
N LEU A 196 9.23 7.30 7.87
CA LEU A 196 8.49 7.27 9.13
C LEU A 196 8.84 8.45 10.02
N ALA A 197 10.12 8.81 10.10
CA ALA A 197 10.57 9.98 10.85
C ALA A 197 9.97 11.28 10.29
N LEU A 198 9.94 11.43 8.96
CA LEU A 198 9.27 12.54 8.28
C LEU A 198 7.77 12.54 8.58
N ALA A 199 7.09 11.40 8.51
CA ALA A 199 5.67 11.31 8.79
C ALA A 199 5.34 11.75 10.23
N ARG A 200 6.14 11.35 11.19
CA ARG A 200 6.03 11.76 12.60
C ARG A 200 6.32 13.25 12.79
N ASP A 201 7.29 13.80 12.05
CA ASP A 201 7.58 15.25 12.11
C ASP A 201 6.41 16.07 11.58
N VAL A 202 5.81 15.66 10.46
CA VAL A 202 4.60 16.30 9.90
C VAL A 202 3.41 16.18 10.86
N GLU A 203 3.20 15.01 11.50
CA GLU A 203 2.16 14.82 12.52
C GLU A 203 2.38 15.76 13.73
N ARG A 204 3.64 15.95 14.19
CA ARG A 204 3.95 16.90 15.27
C ARG A 204 3.67 18.36 14.89
N ARG A 205 3.91 18.76 13.65
CA ARG A 205 3.64 20.12 13.13
C ARG A 205 2.17 20.38 12.90
N ALA A 206 1.40 19.35 12.49
CA ALA A 206 -0.01 19.46 12.16
C ALA A 206 -0.84 18.31 12.79
N PRO A 207 -0.90 18.18 14.12
CA PRO A 207 -1.45 17.00 14.82
C PRO A 207 -2.94 16.78 14.58
N THR A 208 -3.70 17.80 14.19
CA THR A 208 -5.13 17.68 13.87
C THR A 208 -5.40 17.38 12.40
N LEU A 209 -4.41 17.59 11.51
CA LEU A 209 -4.57 17.46 10.07
C LEU A 209 -3.92 16.19 9.51
N ALA A 210 -2.83 15.72 10.15
CA ALA A 210 -2.01 14.62 9.64
C ALA A 210 -1.81 13.53 10.69
N THR A 211 -1.57 12.29 10.23
CA THR A 211 -1.29 11.15 11.11
C THR A 211 -0.27 10.20 10.51
N SER A 212 0.61 9.66 11.35
CA SER A 212 1.53 8.57 11.05
C SER A 212 1.02 7.20 11.55
N LYS A 213 -0.20 7.13 12.10
CA LYS A 213 -0.77 5.91 12.69
C LYS A 213 -1.00 4.85 11.63
N TRP A 214 -0.43 3.65 11.83
CA TRP A 214 -0.57 2.55 10.88
C TRP A 214 -1.98 1.97 10.81
N TRP A 215 -2.65 1.87 11.97
CA TRP A 215 -3.96 1.22 12.05
C TRP A 215 -5.05 2.16 11.54
N LYS A 216 -5.88 1.67 10.60
CA LYS A 216 -6.93 2.48 9.98
C LYS A 216 -7.89 3.08 11.00
N GLU A 217 -8.22 2.30 12.02
CA GLU A 217 -9.11 2.74 13.11
C GLU A 217 -8.53 3.82 14.02
N GLU A 218 -7.22 4.07 13.94
CA GLU A 218 -6.53 5.13 14.71
C GLU A 218 -6.23 6.37 13.85
N ARG A 219 -6.51 6.30 12.53
CA ARG A 219 -6.20 7.38 11.61
C ARG A 219 -7.23 8.50 11.66
N HIS A 220 -6.76 9.71 11.54
CA HIS A 220 -7.54 10.91 11.28
C HIS A 220 -6.85 11.77 10.23
N GLY A 221 -7.57 12.69 9.60
CA GLY A 221 -6.98 13.61 8.63
C GLY A 221 -6.28 12.90 7.48
N VAL A 222 -5.06 13.28 7.20
CA VAL A 222 -4.24 12.76 6.10
C VAL A 222 -3.18 11.80 6.66
N PHE A 223 -3.23 10.54 6.24
CA PHE A 223 -2.21 9.56 6.59
C PHE A 223 -1.00 9.67 5.66
N LEU A 224 0.19 9.79 6.24
CA LEU A 224 1.44 9.70 5.49
C LEU A 224 1.87 8.23 5.41
N ASP A 225 1.71 7.61 4.22
CA ASP A 225 2.04 6.18 4.04
C ASP A 225 3.53 5.96 3.78
N TYR A 226 4.31 5.93 4.86
CA TYR A 226 5.74 5.64 4.83
C TYR A 226 6.08 4.24 4.31
N ASN A 227 5.14 3.29 4.32
CA ASN A 227 5.33 1.93 3.80
C ASN A 227 5.39 1.87 2.27
N GLN A 228 5.08 2.96 1.54
CA GLN A 228 5.36 3.05 0.11
C GLN A 228 6.87 3.04 -0.21
N ASN A 229 7.72 3.21 0.81
CA ASN A 229 9.18 3.10 0.70
C ASN A 229 9.71 1.69 1.03
N ALA A 230 8.85 0.73 1.31
CA ALA A 230 9.26 -0.66 1.51
C ALA A 230 9.53 -1.36 0.16
N LYS A 231 10.45 -2.35 0.14
CA LYS A 231 10.75 -3.13 -1.07
C LYS A 231 9.45 -3.72 -1.64
N ASP A 232 9.31 -3.81 -2.96
CA ASP A 232 8.11 -4.27 -3.69
C ASP A 232 6.90 -3.30 -3.68
N ARG A 233 7.07 -2.10 -3.18
CA ARG A 233 6.05 -1.07 -3.29
C ARG A 233 6.29 -0.22 -4.54
N THR A 234 5.22 0.02 -5.26
CA THR A 234 5.22 0.90 -6.42
C THR A 234 4.11 1.94 -6.28
N VAL A 235 4.38 3.15 -6.73
CA VAL A 235 3.45 4.28 -6.70
C VAL A 235 3.25 4.77 -8.12
N ALA A 236 2.03 5.20 -8.46
CA ALA A 236 1.76 5.78 -9.77
C ALA A 236 2.68 6.99 -10.01
N SER A 237 3.48 6.91 -11.08
CA SER A 237 4.41 7.97 -11.50
C SER A 237 3.67 9.20 -12.04
N ALA A 238 4.40 10.29 -12.22
CA ALA A 238 3.89 11.48 -12.89
C ALA A 238 3.30 11.15 -14.27
N TYR A 239 2.27 11.87 -14.66
CA TYR A 239 1.52 11.70 -15.91
C TYR A 239 0.77 10.37 -16.07
N SER A 240 0.75 9.50 -15.06
CA SER A 240 -0.12 8.32 -15.06
C SER A 240 -1.59 8.72 -15.19
N VAL A 241 -2.33 8.03 -16.06
CA VAL A 241 -3.79 8.17 -16.16
C VAL A 241 -4.44 7.22 -15.16
N ARG A 242 -5.43 7.69 -14.40
CA ARG A 242 -6.10 6.84 -13.40
C ARG A 242 -7.35 6.18 -13.99
N PRO A 243 -7.71 4.98 -13.54
CA PRO A 243 -8.90 4.28 -13.99
C PRO A 243 -10.17 4.89 -13.35
N LEU A 244 -10.38 6.17 -13.61
CA LEU A 244 -11.55 6.93 -13.19
C LEU A 244 -12.35 7.37 -14.41
N PRO A 245 -13.65 7.60 -14.30
CA PRO A 245 -14.50 7.91 -15.44
C PRO A 245 -14.07 9.13 -16.25
N ASP A 246 -13.48 10.13 -15.59
CA ASP A 246 -12.96 11.37 -16.16
C ASP A 246 -11.51 11.28 -16.67
N ALA A 247 -10.90 10.09 -16.61
CA ALA A 247 -9.51 9.86 -17.02
C ALA A 247 -8.51 10.83 -16.40
N ARG A 248 -8.63 11.08 -15.08
CA ARG A 248 -7.72 11.95 -14.32
C ARG A 248 -6.27 11.51 -14.41
N VAL A 249 -5.39 12.49 -14.29
CA VAL A 249 -3.95 12.35 -14.41
C VAL A 249 -3.26 12.64 -13.09
N SER A 250 -2.25 11.86 -12.76
CA SER A 250 -1.28 12.15 -11.70
C SER A 250 -0.35 13.26 -12.16
N PHE A 251 -0.69 14.53 -11.89
CA PHE A 251 -0.11 15.68 -12.53
C PHE A 251 0.91 16.40 -11.64
N PRO A 252 2.15 16.63 -12.12
CA PRO A 252 3.17 17.39 -11.42
C PRO A 252 2.76 18.85 -11.21
N LEU A 253 2.97 19.34 -9.99
CA LEU A 253 2.65 20.70 -9.56
C LEU A 253 3.92 21.44 -9.15
N ARG A 254 3.95 22.75 -9.38
CA ARG A 254 4.86 23.63 -8.64
C ARG A 254 4.33 23.86 -7.24
N TRP A 255 5.19 24.19 -6.29
CA TRP A 255 4.75 24.40 -4.92
C TRP A 255 3.77 25.57 -4.73
N ASP A 256 3.87 26.60 -5.57
CA ASP A 256 2.93 27.74 -5.60
C ASP A 256 1.57 27.37 -6.21
N GLU A 257 1.48 26.32 -6.99
CA GLU A 257 0.22 25.79 -7.54
C GLU A 257 -0.53 24.92 -6.52
N VAL A 258 0.16 24.26 -5.57
CA VAL A 258 -0.44 23.30 -4.62
C VAL A 258 -1.63 23.89 -3.86
N PRO A 259 -1.59 25.10 -3.29
CA PRO A 259 -2.73 25.68 -2.56
C PRO A 259 -3.99 25.89 -3.40
N LEU A 260 -3.85 26.00 -4.72
CA LEU A 260 -4.94 26.29 -5.66
C LEU A 260 -5.35 25.07 -6.51
N ALA A 261 -4.56 23.98 -6.47
CA ALA A 261 -4.78 22.83 -7.33
C ALA A 261 -6.15 22.19 -7.07
N VAL A 262 -6.83 21.85 -8.15
CA VAL A 262 -8.06 21.05 -8.20
C VAL A 262 -7.75 19.78 -8.98
N ALA A 263 -7.88 18.63 -8.35
CA ALA A 263 -7.43 17.36 -8.96
C ALA A 263 -8.22 17.00 -10.24
N GLU A 264 -9.48 17.43 -10.29
CA GLU A 264 -10.41 17.24 -11.40
C GLU A 264 -10.02 18.00 -12.67
N ASP A 265 -9.23 19.07 -12.56
CA ASP A 265 -8.78 19.89 -13.71
C ASP A 265 -7.74 19.16 -14.56
N PHE A 266 -7.07 18.15 -14.00
CA PHE A 266 -5.98 17.43 -14.65
C PHE A 266 -6.47 16.10 -15.23
N THR A 267 -6.89 16.12 -16.48
CA THR A 267 -7.42 14.95 -17.19
C THR A 267 -6.58 14.65 -18.44
N LEU A 268 -6.84 13.50 -19.05
CA LEU A 268 -6.26 13.12 -20.34
C LEU A 268 -6.49 14.17 -21.42
N ALA A 269 -7.60 14.94 -21.37
CA ALA A 269 -7.91 16.01 -22.31
C ALA A 269 -7.11 17.29 -22.04
N THR A 270 -7.01 17.69 -20.77
CA THR A 270 -6.49 19.02 -20.42
C THR A 270 -4.96 19.06 -20.28
N VAL A 271 -4.37 17.99 -19.77
CA VAL A 271 -2.94 17.92 -19.46
C VAL A 271 -2.02 18.14 -20.66
N PRO A 272 -2.27 17.62 -21.88
CA PRO A 272 -1.40 17.88 -23.02
C PRO A 272 -1.24 19.38 -23.35
N ALA A 273 -2.33 20.15 -23.29
CA ALA A 273 -2.28 21.60 -23.55
C ALA A 273 -1.54 22.35 -22.41
N ILE A 274 -1.76 21.95 -21.15
CA ILE A 274 -1.07 22.51 -20.00
C ILE A 274 0.43 22.21 -20.11
N TYR A 275 0.79 20.97 -20.42
CA TYR A 275 2.19 20.55 -20.61
C TYR A 275 2.88 21.33 -21.72
N ALA A 276 2.24 21.47 -22.87
CA ALA A 276 2.77 22.21 -24.00
C ALA A 276 3.01 23.70 -23.67
N SER A 277 2.16 24.31 -22.83
CA SER A 277 2.24 25.73 -22.47
C SER A 277 3.30 26.05 -21.41
N ARG A 278 3.47 25.19 -20.39
CA ARG A 278 4.35 25.48 -19.23
C ARG A 278 5.50 24.50 -19.01
N GLY A 279 5.54 23.41 -19.76
CA GLY A 279 6.49 22.32 -19.56
C GLY A 279 6.21 21.46 -18.33
N ASP A 280 7.17 20.63 -17.95
CA ASP A 280 7.09 19.74 -16.78
C ASP A 280 7.52 20.46 -15.51
N ALA A 281 6.64 20.49 -14.50
CA ALA A 281 6.98 20.99 -13.16
C ALA A 281 8.01 20.13 -12.45
N GLY A 282 8.18 18.86 -12.86
CA GLY A 282 9.16 17.90 -12.32
C GLY A 282 10.53 17.92 -13.00
N ALA A 283 10.74 18.73 -14.04
CA ALA A 283 11.94 18.67 -14.91
C ALA A 283 13.29 18.74 -14.17
N GLY A 284 13.33 19.40 -13.02
CA GLY A 284 14.55 19.57 -12.20
C GLY A 284 14.82 18.48 -11.17
N ILE A 285 13.96 17.45 -11.08
CA ILE A 285 14.00 16.49 -9.96
C ILE A 285 15.35 15.76 -9.84
N ASP A 286 15.94 15.32 -10.96
CA ASP A 286 17.21 14.58 -10.95
C ASP A 286 18.43 15.44 -10.62
N ALA A 287 18.29 16.78 -10.62
CA ALA A 287 19.34 17.73 -10.21
C ALA A 287 19.30 18.07 -8.71
N ALA A 288 18.22 17.70 -7.99
CA ALA A 288 17.99 18.06 -6.61
C ALA A 288 18.14 16.83 -5.68
N VAL A 289 19.28 16.14 -5.80
CA VAL A 289 19.58 14.94 -4.97
C VAL A 289 19.98 15.36 -3.56
N GLY A 290 19.31 14.78 -2.55
CA GLY A 290 19.56 15.09 -1.13
C GLY A 290 19.99 13.89 -0.29
N SER A 291 20.46 14.19 0.93
CA SER A 291 20.87 13.19 1.93
C SER A 291 19.74 12.88 2.90
N LEU A 292 19.59 11.60 3.28
CA LEU A 292 18.67 11.19 4.35
C LEU A 292 19.26 11.25 5.76
N ASP A 293 20.53 11.64 5.91
CA ASP A 293 21.20 11.58 7.22
C ASP A 293 20.42 12.33 8.30
N ALA A 294 19.95 13.55 8.02
CA ALA A 294 19.18 14.35 8.98
C ALA A 294 17.86 13.67 9.39
N LEU A 295 17.15 13.02 8.46
CA LEU A 295 15.94 12.25 8.79
C LEU A 295 16.25 10.98 9.60
N LEU A 296 17.37 10.33 9.32
CA LEU A 296 17.81 9.17 10.11
C LEU A 296 18.25 9.57 11.53
N GLU A 297 18.83 10.76 11.71
CA GLU A 297 19.06 11.34 13.04
C GLU A 297 17.76 11.64 13.79
N VAL A 298 16.72 12.13 13.10
CA VAL A 298 15.37 12.27 13.67
C VAL A 298 14.82 10.92 14.08
N SER A 299 14.96 9.88 13.25
CA SER A 299 14.55 8.51 13.58
C SER A 299 15.26 8.00 14.84
N ALA A 300 16.56 8.18 14.94
CA ALA A 300 17.34 7.76 16.11
C ALA A 300 16.90 8.48 17.40
N ARG A 301 16.54 9.78 17.31
CA ARG A 301 15.99 10.54 18.44
C ARG A 301 14.60 10.02 18.84
N ASP A 302 13.74 9.71 17.87
CA ASP A 302 12.41 9.13 18.09
C ASP A 302 12.55 7.77 18.81
N GLU A 303 13.48 6.91 18.36
CA GLU A 303 13.76 5.61 19.00
C GLU A 303 14.26 5.78 20.44
N ALA A 304 15.20 6.71 20.69
CA ALA A 304 15.70 7.03 22.02
C ALA A 304 14.58 7.59 22.95
N ALA A 305 13.57 8.25 22.38
CA ALA A 305 12.38 8.71 23.09
C ALA A 305 11.31 7.62 23.28
N GLY A 306 11.58 6.36 22.89
CA GLY A 306 10.67 5.23 23.04
C GLY A 306 9.66 5.07 21.92
N LEU A 307 9.76 5.84 20.82
CA LEU A 307 8.93 5.68 19.63
C LEU A 307 9.55 4.58 18.76
N GLY A 308 9.17 3.33 18.98
CA GLY A 308 9.63 2.17 18.21
C GLY A 308 9.24 2.22 16.73
N ASP A 309 9.64 1.20 15.97
CA ASP A 309 9.26 1.07 14.55
C ASP A 309 7.75 0.87 14.39
N ALA A 310 7.24 1.15 13.20
CA ALA A 310 5.86 0.92 12.83
C ALA A 310 5.71 -0.44 12.13
N PRO A 311 4.50 -1.05 12.11
CA PRO A 311 4.29 -2.33 11.44
C PRO A 311 4.72 -2.33 9.97
N TRP A 312 5.45 -3.37 9.58
CA TRP A 312 5.82 -3.60 8.19
C TRP A 312 4.66 -4.22 7.39
N PRO A 313 4.65 -4.07 6.05
CA PRO A 313 3.64 -4.72 5.25
C PRO A 313 3.63 -6.25 5.43
N PRO A 314 2.47 -6.92 5.28
CA PRO A 314 2.30 -8.34 5.63
C PRO A 314 3.25 -9.33 4.94
N ASN A 315 3.81 -8.95 3.79
CA ASN A 315 4.67 -9.82 2.99
C ASN A 315 6.14 -9.87 3.47
N TYR A 316 6.50 -9.01 4.42
CA TYR A 316 7.86 -8.94 4.97
C TYR A 316 8.03 -9.89 6.15
N ALA A 317 9.25 -10.41 6.33
CA ALA A 317 9.60 -11.07 7.58
C ALA A 317 9.39 -10.09 8.75
N LYS A 318 8.93 -10.60 9.89
CA LYS A 318 8.76 -9.78 11.08
C LYS A 318 10.13 -9.33 11.56
N GLN A 319 10.29 -8.02 11.80
CA GLN A 319 11.53 -7.45 12.32
C GLN A 319 11.54 -7.52 13.86
N ASP A 320 12.74 -7.56 14.44
CA ASP A 320 12.90 -7.46 15.88
C ASP A 320 12.41 -6.09 16.37
N GLY A 321 11.65 -6.08 17.46
CA GLY A 321 11.04 -4.85 17.98
C GLY A 321 9.82 -4.32 17.23
N GLU A 322 9.45 -4.94 16.11
CA GLU A 322 8.27 -4.53 15.35
C GLU A 322 6.97 -4.81 16.12
N PRO A 323 6.04 -3.83 16.21
CA PRO A 323 4.75 -4.04 16.85
C PRO A 323 3.90 -5.10 16.15
N PRO A 324 2.88 -5.66 16.82
CA PRO A 324 2.00 -6.69 16.23
C PRO A 324 1.33 -6.23 14.95
N ARG A 325 1.19 -7.13 13.97
CA ARG A 325 0.48 -6.90 12.70
C ARG A 325 -0.97 -7.40 12.78
N VAL A 326 -1.89 -6.75 12.03
CA VAL A 326 -3.31 -7.18 11.95
C VAL A 326 -3.47 -8.56 11.34
N GLN A 327 -2.61 -8.94 10.38
CA GLN A 327 -2.66 -10.27 9.78
C GLN A 327 -1.57 -11.17 10.35
N PRO A 328 -1.85 -12.46 10.63
CA PRO A 328 -0.81 -13.40 10.94
C PRO A 328 0.15 -13.45 9.76
N SER A 329 1.46 -13.32 10.03
CA SER A 329 2.48 -13.71 9.07
C SER A 329 2.18 -15.17 8.67
N ARG A 330 2.34 -15.52 7.37
CA ARG A 330 2.09 -16.87 6.84
C ARG A 330 2.90 -17.99 7.50
N ALA A 331 3.91 -17.66 8.28
CA ALA A 331 4.63 -18.59 9.11
C ALA A 331 3.85 -18.80 10.43
N ARG A 332 2.89 -19.73 10.39
CA ARG A 332 2.42 -20.39 11.60
C ARG A 332 3.64 -21.17 12.14
N ARG A 333 4.36 -20.62 13.13
CA ARG A 333 5.24 -21.47 13.94
C ARG A 333 4.36 -22.59 14.48
N PRO A 334 4.78 -23.86 14.38
CA PRO A 334 4.08 -24.95 15.03
C PRO A 334 3.91 -24.62 16.50
N ALA A 335 2.73 -24.93 17.06
CA ALA A 335 2.47 -24.79 18.50
C ALA A 335 3.37 -25.68 19.40
N ALA A 336 4.34 -26.36 18.80
CA ALA A 336 5.22 -27.35 19.43
C ALA A 336 6.53 -26.79 20.03
N GLU A 337 6.80 -25.48 19.98
CA GLU A 337 8.00 -24.91 20.62
C GLU A 337 7.68 -23.94 21.76
N TYR A 338 6.49 -23.99 22.33
CA TYR A 338 6.28 -23.53 23.67
C TYR A 338 6.53 -24.72 24.60
N GLU A 339 7.78 -24.96 24.95
CA GLU A 339 8.09 -25.66 26.19
C GLU A 339 7.80 -24.65 27.32
N PRO A 340 6.70 -24.85 28.11
CA PRO A 340 6.64 -24.23 29.42
C PRO A 340 7.82 -24.81 30.17
N GLY A 341 8.63 -23.95 30.81
CA GLY A 341 9.63 -24.43 31.74
C GLY A 341 8.96 -25.45 32.67
N MET A 342 9.29 -26.73 32.51
CA MET A 342 8.73 -27.79 33.30
C MET A 342 9.21 -27.61 34.74
N GLY A 343 8.28 -27.11 35.59
CA GLY A 343 8.28 -27.57 36.96
C GLY A 343 7.97 -29.06 36.93
N VAL A 344 8.49 -29.79 37.87
CA VAL A 344 8.46 -31.25 37.94
C VAL A 344 7.04 -31.87 37.84
N ASP A 345 5.97 -31.06 37.87
CA ASP A 345 4.56 -31.45 37.78
C ASP A 345 3.75 -30.77 36.66
N GLY A 346 4.39 -30.05 35.70
CA GLY A 346 3.77 -29.64 34.43
C GLY A 346 2.64 -28.60 34.48
N GLY A 347 2.36 -27.92 35.59
CA GLY A 347 1.33 -26.90 35.73
C GLY A 347 1.90 -25.55 36.18
N PRO A 348 1.23 -24.41 35.81
CA PRO A 348 1.58 -23.12 36.39
C PRO A 348 1.34 -23.17 37.91
N PRO A 349 2.05 -22.37 38.72
CA PRO A 349 1.83 -22.26 40.16
C PRO A 349 0.34 -22.02 40.46
N PRO A 350 -0.24 -22.63 41.49
CA PRO A 350 -1.68 -22.58 41.75
C PRO A 350 -2.27 -21.17 41.81
N ASP A 351 -1.53 -20.22 42.31
CA ASP A 351 -1.97 -18.81 42.45
C ASP A 351 -2.13 -18.09 41.11
N VAL A 352 -1.25 -18.35 40.17
CA VAL A 352 -1.32 -17.75 38.81
C VAL A 352 -2.47 -18.32 38.00
N ALA A 353 -2.82 -19.58 38.23
CA ALA A 353 -3.96 -20.21 37.57
C ALA A 353 -5.30 -19.65 38.08
N ALA A 354 -5.41 -19.39 39.38
CA ALA A 354 -6.59 -18.81 40.02
C ALA A 354 -6.80 -17.33 39.58
N GLU A 355 -5.73 -16.53 39.56
CA GLU A 355 -5.79 -15.15 39.06
C GLU A 355 -6.17 -15.08 37.59
N ARG A 356 -5.61 -15.98 36.75
CA ARG A 356 -5.98 -16.08 35.32
C ARG A 356 -7.44 -16.45 35.13
N ALA A 357 -7.95 -17.39 35.88
CA ALA A 357 -9.35 -17.81 35.83
C ALA A 357 -10.29 -16.68 36.26
N ALA A 358 -9.95 -15.91 37.30
CA ALA A 358 -10.69 -14.75 37.76
C ALA A 358 -10.71 -13.62 36.73
N ALA A 359 -9.58 -13.33 36.10
CA ALA A 359 -9.47 -12.29 35.08
C ALA A 359 -10.19 -12.67 33.77
N VAL A 360 -10.19 -13.95 33.38
CA VAL A 360 -10.99 -14.49 32.26
C VAL A 360 -12.48 -14.35 32.57
N ALA A 361 -12.90 -14.67 33.78
CA ALA A 361 -14.28 -14.58 34.22
C ALA A 361 -14.79 -13.10 34.29
N ALA A 362 -13.86 -12.16 34.53
CA ALA A 362 -14.12 -10.72 34.53
C ALA A 362 -14.13 -10.11 33.11
N GLY A 363 -13.90 -10.91 32.05
CA GLY A 363 -13.91 -10.44 30.66
C GLY A 363 -12.68 -9.64 30.25
N ASP A 364 -11.56 -9.70 31.01
CA ASP A 364 -10.30 -9.06 30.64
C ASP A 364 -9.74 -9.68 29.34
N PRO A 365 -9.66 -8.92 28.22
CA PRO A 365 -9.16 -9.44 26.96
C PRO A 365 -7.67 -9.82 26.99
N ASN A 366 -6.94 -9.44 28.03
CA ASN A 366 -5.54 -9.77 28.25
C ASN A 366 -5.32 -10.88 29.29
N ALA A 367 -6.41 -11.36 29.91
CA ALA A 367 -6.35 -12.47 30.87
C ALA A 367 -5.71 -13.69 30.21
N GLY A 368 -4.69 -14.26 30.83
CA GLY A 368 -4.00 -15.41 30.30
C GLY A 368 -2.77 -15.11 29.44
N LEU A 369 -2.43 -13.83 29.20
CA LEU A 369 -1.18 -13.47 28.53
C LEU A 369 -0.05 -13.31 29.58
N PRO A 370 1.16 -13.83 29.31
CA PRO A 370 2.29 -13.59 30.20
C PRO A 370 2.61 -12.11 30.27
N PRO A 371 3.15 -11.59 31.42
CA PRO A 371 3.61 -10.22 31.51
C PRO A 371 4.71 -9.96 30.48
N MET A 372 4.60 -8.86 29.75
CA MET A 372 5.62 -8.44 28.79
C MET A 372 6.74 -7.70 29.53
N PRO A 373 7.99 -8.16 29.47
CA PRO A 373 9.11 -7.43 30.04
C PRO A 373 9.27 -6.06 29.36
N GLY A 374 9.43 -4.99 30.14
CA GLY A 374 9.82 -3.67 29.63
C GLY A 374 8.69 -2.72 29.26
N LEU A 375 7.42 -3.03 29.59
CA LEU A 375 6.34 -2.06 29.44
C LEU A 375 6.29 -1.09 30.63
N PRO A 376 6.10 0.24 30.40
CA PRO A 376 5.93 1.20 31.49
C PRO A 376 4.71 0.86 32.36
N GLU A 377 4.80 1.15 33.66
CA GLU A 377 3.67 1.07 34.58
C GLU A 377 2.54 1.99 34.10
N GLY A 378 1.31 1.45 33.93
CA GLY A 378 0.17 2.21 33.41
C GLY A 378 -0.01 2.17 31.88
N TRP A 379 0.75 1.36 31.14
CA TRP A 379 0.57 1.22 29.69
C TRP A 379 -0.79 0.62 29.33
N GLN A 380 -1.62 1.42 28.65
CA GLN A 380 -2.99 1.03 28.20
C GLN A 380 -3.06 0.55 26.74
N GLY A 381 -1.91 0.35 26.09
CA GLY A 381 -1.85 -0.15 24.71
C GLY A 381 -2.34 -1.59 24.58
N THR A 382 -2.66 -1.99 23.36
CA THR A 382 -3.10 -3.37 23.05
C THR A 382 -1.95 -4.37 23.15
N ARG A 383 -2.13 -5.41 23.97
CA ARG A 383 -1.19 -6.53 24.07
C ARG A 383 -1.35 -7.50 22.90
N PRO A 384 -0.26 -8.12 22.41
CA PRO A 384 -0.37 -9.17 21.41
C PRO A 384 -1.12 -10.38 21.99
N THR A 385 -2.02 -10.96 21.20
CA THR A 385 -2.62 -12.24 21.55
C THR A 385 -1.58 -13.37 21.44
N PRO A 386 -1.77 -14.55 22.04
CA PRO A 386 -0.87 -15.70 21.87
C PRO A 386 -0.64 -16.10 20.41
N THR A 387 -1.56 -15.74 19.51
CA THR A 387 -1.45 -15.95 18.07
C THR A 387 -0.71 -14.84 17.34
N GLY A 388 -0.17 -13.82 18.04
CA GLY A 388 0.51 -12.66 17.46
C GLY A 388 -0.43 -11.67 16.78
N ARG A 389 -1.74 -11.75 17.00
CA ARG A 389 -2.74 -10.80 16.49
C ARG A 389 -2.93 -9.66 17.48
N ARG A 390 -2.90 -8.44 16.98
CA ARG A 390 -3.34 -7.27 17.73
C ARG A 390 -4.86 -7.35 17.97
N ARG A 391 -5.30 -7.04 19.19
CA ARG A 391 -6.68 -6.64 19.47
C ARG A 391 -6.71 -5.12 19.56
N SER A 392 -7.63 -4.49 18.86
CA SER A 392 -7.85 -3.06 18.99
C SER A 392 -8.53 -2.78 20.33
N SER A 393 -8.09 -1.72 21.02
CA SER A 393 -8.83 -1.15 22.17
C SER A 393 -9.99 -0.27 21.72
N ILE A 394 -10.04 0.07 20.42
CA ILE A 394 -11.12 0.83 19.79
C ILE A 394 -12.24 -0.17 19.49
N PRO A 395 -13.52 0.20 19.75
CA PRO A 395 -14.65 -0.68 19.51
C PRO A 395 -14.90 -0.85 18.00
N VAL A 396 -14.30 -1.85 17.39
CA VAL A 396 -14.43 -2.15 15.96
C VAL A 396 -15.09 -3.51 15.78
N ILE A 397 -16.16 -3.54 14.98
CA ILE A 397 -16.85 -4.76 14.59
C ILE A 397 -16.66 -5.03 13.08
N GLU A 398 -16.66 -6.28 12.69
CA GLU A 398 -16.68 -6.72 11.29
C GLU A 398 -18.12 -6.99 10.88
N ILE A 399 -18.58 -6.39 9.78
CA ILE A 399 -20.00 -6.43 9.39
C ILE A 399 -20.25 -7.06 8.02
N ALA A 400 -19.25 -7.18 7.16
CA ALA A 400 -19.41 -7.81 5.86
C ALA A 400 -18.10 -8.35 5.30
N ARG A 401 -18.22 -9.38 4.46
CA ARG A 401 -17.18 -9.91 3.56
C ARG A 401 -17.75 -10.08 2.18
N ALA A 402 -16.96 -9.79 1.14
CA ALA A 402 -17.39 -10.01 -0.24
C ALA A 402 -16.20 -10.18 -1.20
N ALA A 403 -16.47 -10.75 -2.38
CA ALA A 403 -15.48 -10.89 -3.45
C ALA A 403 -15.09 -9.54 -4.06
N SER A 404 -16.01 -8.60 -4.12
CA SER A 404 -15.80 -7.27 -4.67
C SER A 404 -16.04 -6.16 -3.64
N LYS A 405 -15.45 -4.98 -3.90
CA LYS A 405 -15.66 -3.79 -3.07
C LYS A 405 -17.12 -3.31 -3.13
N ARG A 406 -17.79 -3.51 -4.26
CA ARG A 406 -19.21 -3.13 -4.45
C ARG A 406 -20.12 -3.98 -3.56
N GLU A 407 -19.92 -5.29 -3.54
CA GLU A 407 -20.72 -6.22 -2.75
C GLU A 407 -20.52 -5.98 -1.24
N VAL A 408 -19.28 -5.72 -0.81
CA VAL A 408 -19.05 -5.42 0.61
C VAL A 408 -19.74 -4.12 1.04
N GLN A 409 -19.92 -3.17 0.12
CA GLN A 409 -20.68 -1.95 0.38
C GLN A 409 -22.18 -2.23 0.55
N THR A 410 -22.75 -3.16 -0.22
CA THR A 410 -24.14 -3.61 -0.02
C THR A 410 -24.32 -4.26 1.36
N GLY A 411 -23.31 -4.97 1.88
CA GLY A 411 -23.29 -5.46 3.25
C GLY A 411 -23.37 -4.35 4.30
N PHE A 412 -22.71 -3.22 4.05
CA PHE A 412 -22.82 -2.04 4.91
C PHE A 412 -24.23 -1.42 4.89
N GLU A 413 -24.83 -1.30 3.70
CA GLU A 413 -26.18 -0.79 3.55
C GLU A 413 -27.20 -1.63 4.35
N ARG A 414 -27.09 -2.98 4.27
CA ARG A 414 -27.94 -3.90 5.07
C ARG A 414 -27.71 -3.72 6.57
N TRP A 415 -26.47 -3.54 7.00
CA TRP A 415 -26.14 -3.30 8.40
C TRP A 415 -26.76 -1.98 8.89
N CYS A 416 -26.69 -0.89 8.12
CA CYS A 416 -27.33 0.39 8.44
C CYS A 416 -28.85 0.27 8.61
N LEU A 417 -29.49 -0.57 7.79
CA LEU A 417 -30.94 -0.83 7.93
C LEU A 417 -31.29 -1.58 9.22
N ARG A 418 -30.40 -2.48 9.70
CA ARG A 418 -30.59 -3.18 10.97
C ARG A 418 -30.26 -2.32 12.20
N HIS A 419 -29.33 -1.40 12.07
CA HIS A 419 -28.82 -0.56 13.15
C HIS A 419 -28.90 0.93 12.81
N PRO A 420 -30.10 1.48 12.52
CA PRO A 420 -30.23 2.86 12.04
C PRO A 420 -29.76 3.89 13.07
N GLU A 421 -29.96 3.64 14.37
CA GLU A 421 -29.52 4.54 15.42
C GLU A 421 -28.00 4.60 15.52
N ALA A 422 -27.31 3.44 15.47
CA ALA A 422 -25.85 3.41 15.45
C ALA A 422 -25.29 4.03 14.16
N ALA A 423 -25.91 3.73 13.01
CA ALA A 423 -25.49 4.24 11.70
C ALA A 423 -25.56 5.78 11.62
N ALA A 424 -26.52 6.40 12.30
CA ALA A 424 -26.68 7.86 12.34
C ALA A 424 -25.50 8.61 13.01
N HIS A 425 -24.71 7.92 13.80
CA HIS A 425 -23.54 8.46 14.50
C HIS A 425 -22.22 8.22 13.77
N LEU A 426 -22.23 7.44 12.67
CA LEU A 426 -21.00 7.11 11.96
C LEU A 426 -20.51 8.27 11.09
N GLU A 427 -19.22 8.52 11.17
CA GLU A 427 -18.52 9.37 10.23
C GLU A 427 -17.99 8.55 9.03
N PRO A 428 -17.72 9.17 7.89
CA PRO A 428 -17.14 8.45 6.72
C PRO A 428 -15.85 7.69 7.06
N ALA A 429 -15.05 8.20 7.99
CA ALA A 429 -13.81 7.59 8.46
C ALA A 429 -14.02 6.31 9.29
N ASP A 430 -15.20 6.13 9.87
CA ASP A 430 -15.54 4.94 10.68
C ASP A 430 -15.77 3.70 9.83
N VAL A 431 -15.98 3.86 8.52
CA VAL A 431 -16.23 2.75 7.58
C VAL A 431 -14.91 2.23 7.02
N LEU A 432 -14.41 1.13 7.59
CA LEU A 432 -13.07 0.59 7.34
C LEU A 432 -13.12 -0.55 6.32
N THR A 433 -12.87 -0.27 5.05
CA THR A 433 -12.78 -1.31 4.01
C THR A 433 -11.34 -1.81 3.87
N ASP A 434 -11.12 -3.10 4.07
CA ASP A 434 -9.83 -3.76 3.94
C ASP A 434 -9.82 -4.69 2.73
N ALA A 435 -8.84 -4.51 1.84
CA ALA A 435 -8.56 -5.48 0.79
C ALA A 435 -7.75 -6.65 1.37
N MET A 436 -8.30 -7.84 1.29
CA MET A 436 -7.72 -9.06 1.81
C MET A 436 -7.23 -9.95 0.66
N ARG A 437 -6.14 -10.66 0.85
CA ARG A 437 -5.66 -11.63 -0.14
C ARG A 437 -5.96 -13.04 0.32
N GLY A 438 -6.77 -13.74 -0.44
CA GLY A 438 -6.95 -15.18 -0.36
C GLY A 438 -5.81 -15.94 -1.07
N ARG A 439 -5.94 -17.25 -1.20
CA ARG A 439 -4.97 -18.13 -1.90
C ARG A 439 -4.95 -17.87 -3.41
N SER A 440 -6.11 -17.72 -4.01
CA SER A 440 -6.31 -17.57 -5.46
C SER A 440 -6.98 -16.26 -5.86
N SER A 441 -7.62 -15.56 -4.92
CA SER A 441 -8.37 -14.35 -5.19
C SER A 441 -8.16 -13.28 -4.11
N ALA A 442 -8.37 -12.03 -4.45
CA ALA A 442 -8.56 -10.96 -3.48
C ALA A 442 -10.03 -10.97 -3.02
N TRP A 443 -10.27 -10.59 -1.79
CA TRP A 443 -11.60 -10.37 -1.24
C TRP A 443 -11.58 -9.13 -0.34
N TYR A 444 -12.74 -8.65 0.04
CA TYR A 444 -12.88 -7.42 0.84
C TYR A 444 -13.57 -7.74 2.16
N ARG A 445 -13.13 -7.02 3.19
CA ARG A 445 -13.74 -7.03 4.52
C ARG A 445 -14.14 -5.60 4.86
N LEU A 446 -15.34 -5.43 5.41
CA LEU A 446 -15.79 -4.17 5.94
C LEU A 446 -15.96 -4.26 7.44
N ARG A 447 -15.33 -3.31 8.13
CA ARG A 447 -15.42 -3.13 9.57
C ARG A 447 -15.99 -1.75 9.86
N VAL A 448 -16.66 -1.61 10.99
CA VAL A 448 -17.15 -0.32 11.48
C VAL A 448 -16.46 0.00 12.80
N ASN A 449 -15.91 1.21 12.89
CA ASN A 449 -15.42 1.79 14.13
C ASN A 449 -16.60 2.44 14.86
N LEU A 450 -16.91 1.96 16.05
CA LEU A 450 -18.05 2.43 16.85
C LEU A 450 -17.65 3.53 17.85
N MET A 451 -16.48 4.17 17.66
CA MET A 451 -15.98 5.16 18.62
C MET A 451 -16.92 6.38 18.76
N HIS A 452 -17.51 6.82 17.64
CA HIS A 452 -18.47 7.94 17.62
C HIS A 452 -19.89 7.53 17.99
N VAL A 453 -20.18 6.23 18.08
CA VAL A 453 -21.49 5.70 18.51
C VAL A 453 -21.54 5.70 20.03
N PRO A 454 -22.58 6.30 20.67
CA PRO A 454 -22.80 6.22 22.11
C PRO A 454 -22.75 4.78 22.61
N GLU A 455 -22.15 4.51 23.75
CA GLU A 455 -21.90 3.16 24.25
C GLU A 455 -23.19 2.32 24.36
N SER A 456 -24.30 2.95 24.77
CA SER A 456 -25.62 2.32 24.87
C SER A 456 -26.23 1.89 23.53
N LEU A 457 -25.75 2.45 22.42
CA LEU A 457 -26.23 2.17 21.06
C LEU A 457 -25.25 1.30 20.25
N ARG A 458 -24.11 0.93 20.84
CA ARG A 458 -23.09 0.10 20.14
C ARG A 458 -23.59 -1.33 19.97
N PRO A 459 -23.79 -1.80 18.72
CA PRO A 459 -24.11 -3.20 18.48
C PRO A 459 -22.90 -4.07 18.79
N THR A 460 -23.16 -5.27 19.28
CA THR A 460 -22.13 -6.30 19.46
C THR A 460 -21.75 -6.90 18.10
N GLN A 461 -20.64 -7.66 18.08
CA GLN A 461 -20.26 -8.42 16.90
C GLN A 461 -21.36 -9.43 16.55
N GLU A 462 -21.95 -9.29 15.37
CA GLU A 462 -22.93 -10.20 14.81
C GLU A 462 -22.26 -11.35 14.03
N GLU A 463 -22.98 -12.43 13.82
CA GLU A 463 -22.63 -13.44 12.83
C GLU A 463 -22.70 -12.79 11.44
N LEU A 464 -21.66 -13.01 10.62
CA LEU A 464 -21.57 -12.38 9.30
C LEU A 464 -22.55 -13.08 8.35
N ASP A 465 -23.29 -12.30 7.60
CA ASP A 465 -24.05 -12.80 6.47
C ASP A 465 -23.14 -13.59 5.52
N PRO A 466 -23.56 -14.74 4.97
CA PRO A 466 -22.73 -15.60 4.13
C PRO A 466 -22.53 -15.04 2.71
N ASP A 467 -22.36 -13.73 2.56
CA ASP A 467 -22.17 -13.08 1.24
C ASP A 467 -20.89 -13.52 0.54
N TYR A 468 -19.88 -13.90 1.27
CA TYR A 468 -18.65 -14.44 0.74
C TYR A 468 -17.94 -15.34 1.76
N ASP A 469 -17.97 -16.62 1.49
CA ASP A 469 -17.06 -17.58 2.11
C ASP A 469 -15.88 -17.82 1.16
N PRO A 470 -14.66 -17.36 1.48
CA PRO A 470 -13.49 -17.64 0.66
C PRO A 470 -13.17 -19.14 0.55
N TRP A 471 -13.89 -19.98 1.27
CA TRP A 471 -13.76 -21.43 1.31
C TRP A 471 -14.95 -22.16 0.65
N ALA A 472 -16.01 -21.45 0.25
CA ALA A 472 -17.23 -22.03 -0.32
C ALA A 472 -17.01 -22.83 -1.61
N ALA A 473 -15.94 -22.55 -2.35
CA ALA A 473 -15.54 -23.29 -3.55
C ALA A 473 -14.68 -24.54 -3.26
N ILE A 474 -14.43 -24.85 -2.00
CA ILE A 474 -13.57 -25.96 -1.56
C ILE A 474 -14.43 -26.92 -0.74
N THR A 475 -14.51 -28.18 -1.16
CA THR A 475 -15.26 -29.18 -0.42
C THR A 475 -14.69 -29.40 0.99
N PRO A 476 -15.48 -29.87 1.95
CA PRO A 476 -14.98 -30.19 3.30
C PRO A 476 -13.79 -31.16 3.27
N GLU A 477 -13.77 -32.10 2.31
CA GLU A 477 -12.69 -33.06 2.12
C GLU A 477 -11.42 -32.41 1.58
N GLU A 478 -11.53 -31.52 0.60
CA GLU A 478 -10.40 -30.73 0.09
C GLU A 478 -9.86 -29.78 1.17
N ARG A 479 -10.73 -29.21 1.99
CA ARG A 479 -10.34 -28.39 3.14
C ARG A 479 -9.58 -29.19 4.18
N ALA A 480 -10.08 -30.37 4.53
CA ALA A 480 -9.41 -31.28 5.46
C ALA A 480 -8.07 -31.80 4.90
N ALA A 481 -8.03 -32.16 3.61
CA ALA A 481 -6.80 -32.57 2.93
C ALA A 481 -5.77 -31.43 2.89
N TRP A 482 -6.23 -30.20 2.69
CA TRP A 482 -5.37 -29.03 2.73
C TRP A 482 -4.84 -28.72 4.13
N GLU A 483 -5.66 -28.82 5.16
CA GLU A 483 -5.27 -28.66 6.56
C GLU A 483 -4.26 -29.74 6.98
N ALA A 484 -4.47 -30.97 6.54
CA ALA A 484 -3.55 -32.09 6.76
C ALA A 484 -2.21 -31.90 6.02
N ALA A 485 -2.25 -31.44 4.77
CA ALA A 485 -1.04 -31.12 3.98
C ALA A 485 -0.25 -29.94 4.58
N GLN A 486 -0.91 -28.95 5.14
CA GLN A 486 -0.28 -27.85 5.86
C GLN A 486 0.37 -28.32 7.17
N ALA A 487 -0.29 -29.23 7.90
CA ALA A 487 0.27 -29.85 9.10
C ALA A 487 1.50 -30.70 8.78
N ALA A 488 1.48 -31.43 7.65
CA ALA A 488 2.60 -32.26 7.18
C ALA A 488 3.81 -31.44 6.68
N LEU A 489 3.59 -30.27 6.08
CA LEU A 489 4.64 -29.36 5.61
C LEU A 489 5.32 -28.59 6.76
N GLY A 490 4.64 -28.45 7.92
CA GLY A 490 5.24 -27.91 9.15
C GLY A 490 6.27 -28.82 9.82
N GLY A 491 6.36 -30.10 9.41
CA GLY A 491 7.24 -31.11 10.02
C GLY A 491 8.55 -31.42 9.27
N ARG A 492 8.83 -30.82 8.12
CA ARG A 492 10.07 -31.08 7.35
C ARG A 492 10.89 -29.81 7.14
N ARG A 493 11.88 -29.60 8.03
CA ARG A 493 13.10 -28.86 7.67
C ARG A 493 13.93 -29.78 6.75
N PRO A 494 14.34 -29.32 5.55
CA PRO A 494 15.43 -30.00 4.86
C PRO A 494 16.69 -29.82 5.70
N ALA A 495 17.36 -30.92 6.01
CA ALA A 495 18.67 -30.92 6.62
C ALA A 495 19.63 -30.07 5.77
N PRO A 496 20.57 -29.32 6.40
CA PRO A 496 21.56 -28.58 5.65
C PRO A 496 22.37 -29.57 4.79
N ARG A 497 22.39 -29.38 3.48
CA ARG A 497 23.28 -30.14 2.58
C ARG A 497 24.70 -29.81 3.00
N SER A 498 25.40 -30.82 3.51
CA SER A 498 26.85 -30.82 3.64
C SER A 498 27.47 -30.51 2.26
N ARG A 499 28.31 -29.49 2.19
CA ARG A 499 29.19 -29.27 1.05
C ARG A 499 30.03 -30.52 0.89
N PRO A 500 30.22 -31.08 -0.33
CA PRO A 500 31.33 -31.94 -0.56
C PRO A 500 32.58 -31.08 -0.56
N ASP A 501 33.54 -31.46 0.26
CA ASP A 501 34.92 -31.04 0.13
C ASP A 501 35.43 -31.55 -1.25
N ASP A 502 35.80 -30.58 -2.13
CA ASP A 502 37.04 -30.62 -2.96
C ASP A 502 37.06 -29.34 -3.83
#